data_bea7d726e6e320141a63209f8e6cff4c
#
_entry.id   bea7d726e6e320141a63209f8e6cff4c
#
_cell.length_a   1.000
_cell.length_b   1.000
_cell.length_c   1.000
_cell.angle_alpha   90.00
_cell.angle_beta   90.00
_cell.angle_gamma   90.00
#
_symmetry.space_group_name_H-M   'P 1'
#
loop_
_entity.id
_entity.type
_entity.pdbx_description
1 polymer ?
#
loop_
_entity_poly.entity_id
_entity_poly.type
_entity_poly.pdbx_seq_one_letter_code
_entity_poly.pdbx_strand_id
1 'polypeptide(L)'
;MLSVKKIDNNLIFNEIERGHENRNECVKVLINNTDKIYNLKNFSEIIISTYDLNYSSIHNDMRNKSNYIKKILDNSNTIFYVTQNDEFEKCFPDFNFVNDVYQNNNLFYTKNYFLNINNNNYKYNKVGWYGNINVTNRTNNNRKKLLNIGNNNKDIFDFIHVDSNTKKNFKSIIDIMKDYSILLDIEGGGYSARLKYLLLSNKPLLIVYRPYKEFFFKNLQEYVHYIPVKRDLSDLIEKTKWILNNYNESLHIANNALEFAKTYLYEEYVYRHIFNIIQNQNKI
;
A
#
# COMPACT_ATOMS: atom_id res chain seq x y z
N MET A 1 -17.24 3.97 0.35
CA MET A 1 -17.46 3.74 1.78
C MET A 1 -18.49 2.66 1.99
N LEU A 2 -18.26 1.81 2.94
CA LEU A 2 -19.12 0.70 3.29
C LEU A 2 -19.41 0.72 4.79
N SER A 3 -20.67 0.60 5.21
CA SER A 3 -20.99 0.25 6.59
C SER A 3 -21.19 -1.25 6.72
N VAL A 4 -20.82 -1.79 7.86
CA VAL A 4 -21.01 -3.20 8.17
C VAL A 4 -21.35 -3.39 9.66
N LYS A 5 -22.25 -4.34 9.93
CA LYS A 5 -22.59 -4.80 11.28
C LYS A 5 -22.86 -6.31 11.27
N LYS A 6 -22.76 -6.95 12.42
CA LYS A 6 -23.16 -8.35 12.58
C LYS A 6 -24.20 -8.48 13.66
N ILE A 7 -25.38 -8.99 13.29
CA ILE A 7 -26.55 -9.20 14.17
C ILE A 7 -27.04 -10.62 13.93
N ASP A 8 -27.31 -11.36 15.02
CA ASP A 8 -27.81 -12.73 14.97
C ASP A 8 -26.97 -13.63 14.03
N ASN A 9 -25.64 -13.49 14.11
CA ASN A 9 -24.66 -14.17 13.27
C ASN A 9 -24.70 -13.81 11.78
N ASN A 10 -25.47 -12.83 11.35
CA ASN A 10 -25.55 -12.38 9.97
C ASN A 10 -24.77 -11.09 9.76
N LEU A 11 -23.86 -11.08 8.78
CA LEU A 11 -23.18 -9.87 8.32
C LEU A 11 -24.13 -9.07 7.40
N ILE A 12 -24.31 -7.80 7.74
CA ILE A 12 -25.14 -6.85 7.00
C ILE A 12 -24.25 -5.74 6.47
N PHE A 13 -24.23 -5.57 5.15
CA PHE A 13 -23.43 -4.57 4.44
C PHE A 13 -24.33 -3.53 3.79
N ASN A 14 -24.02 -2.23 4.01
CA ASN A 14 -24.71 -1.13 3.33
C ASN A 14 -23.69 -0.24 2.62
N GLU A 15 -23.87 -0.03 1.33
CA GLU A 15 -23.06 0.93 0.60
C GLU A 15 -23.50 2.36 0.91
N ILE A 16 -22.61 3.12 1.57
CA ILE A 16 -22.83 4.54 1.85
C ILE A 16 -22.49 5.36 0.62
N GLU A 17 -21.41 4.99 -0.06
CA GLU A 17 -20.97 5.62 -1.30
C GLU A 17 -20.28 4.56 -2.18
N ARG A 18 -20.65 4.53 -3.44
CA ARG A 18 -19.97 3.72 -4.46
C ARG A 18 -18.59 4.36 -4.70
N GLY A 19 -17.57 3.82 -4.03
CA GLY A 19 -16.17 4.22 -4.22
C GLY A 19 -15.66 3.89 -5.63
N HIS A 20 -14.37 4.08 -5.85
CA HIS A 20 -13.70 3.54 -7.04
C HIS A 20 -13.96 2.04 -7.16
N GLU A 21 -14.07 1.58 -8.42
CA GLU A 21 -14.40 0.26 -8.87
C GLU A 21 -14.05 -0.88 -7.89
N ASN A 22 -15.06 -1.65 -7.48
CA ASN A 22 -14.93 -2.88 -6.71
C ASN A 22 -14.28 -2.80 -5.32
N ARG A 23 -13.86 -1.65 -4.83
CA ARG A 23 -13.24 -1.56 -3.49
C ARG A 23 -14.17 -2.00 -2.38
N ASN A 24 -15.45 -1.63 -2.45
CA ASN A 24 -16.44 -2.08 -1.48
C ASN A 24 -16.61 -3.59 -1.52
N GLU A 25 -16.61 -4.20 -2.71
CA GLU A 25 -16.68 -5.67 -2.85
C GLU A 25 -15.45 -6.35 -2.26
N CYS A 26 -14.26 -5.80 -2.46
CA CYS A 26 -13.04 -6.32 -1.84
C CYS A 26 -13.10 -6.29 -0.31
N VAL A 27 -13.64 -5.23 0.27
CA VAL A 27 -13.87 -5.13 1.72
C VAL A 27 -14.86 -6.18 2.20
N LYS A 28 -15.97 -6.41 1.47
CA LYS A 28 -16.94 -7.48 1.77
C LYS A 28 -16.25 -8.85 1.76
N VAL A 29 -15.42 -9.14 0.76
CA VAL A 29 -14.67 -10.41 0.66
C VAL A 29 -13.75 -10.58 1.87
N LEU A 30 -13.00 -9.54 2.23
CA LEU A 30 -12.08 -9.59 3.39
C LEU A 30 -12.82 -9.89 4.70
N ILE A 31 -13.96 -9.22 4.94
CA ILE A 31 -14.75 -9.41 6.16
C ILE A 31 -15.42 -10.78 6.17
N ASN A 32 -16.03 -11.21 5.05
CA ASN A 32 -16.66 -12.53 4.96
C ASN A 32 -15.67 -13.67 5.19
N ASN A 33 -14.45 -13.56 4.63
CA ASN A 33 -13.41 -14.56 4.85
C ASN A 33 -12.90 -14.52 6.29
N THR A 34 -12.77 -13.34 6.89
CA THR A 34 -12.42 -13.20 8.31
C THR A 34 -13.49 -13.88 9.19
N ASP A 35 -14.75 -13.66 8.89
CA ASP A 35 -15.85 -14.28 9.64
C ASP A 35 -15.85 -15.80 9.53
N LYS A 36 -15.65 -16.34 8.33
CA LYS A 36 -15.53 -17.80 8.11
C LYS A 36 -14.39 -18.43 8.91
N ILE A 37 -13.25 -17.73 9.04
CA ILE A 37 -12.05 -18.28 9.68
C ILE A 37 -12.11 -18.12 11.20
N TYR A 38 -12.55 -16.97 11.70
CA TYR A 38 -12.44 -16.60 13.11
C TYR A 38 -13.78 -16.48 13.83
N ASN A 39 -14.91 -16.63 13.13
CA ASN A 39 -16.26 -16.51 13.68
C ASN A 39 -16.44 -15.21 14.48
N LEU A 40 -16.53 -14.08 13.80
CA LEU A 40 -16.75 -12.77 14.41
C LEU A 40 -17.97 -12.78 15.32
N LYS A 41 -17.83 -12.27 16.54
CA LYS A 41 -19.01 -12.04 17.42
C LYS A 41 -19.87 -10.92 16.82
N ASN A 42 -21.14 -10.86 17.26
CA ASN A 42 -22.01 -9.72 16.91
C ASN A 42 -21.33 -8.39 17.28
N PHE A 43 -21.42 -7.40 16.40
CA PHE A 43 -20.87 -6.06 16.61
C PHE A 43 -21.82 -4.98 16.04
N SER A 44 -21.78 -3.81 16.66
CA SER A 44 -22.50 -2.64 16.19
C SER A 44 -21.95 -2.14 14.85
N GLU A 45 -22.66 -1.21 14.24
CA GLU A 45 -22.26 -0.65 12.95
C GLU A 45 -20.88 0.00 13.01
N ILE A 46 -20.02 -0.39 12.06
CA ILE A 46 -18.74 0.23 11.78
C ILE A 46 -18.72 0.74 10.34
N ILE A 47 -17.93 1.75 10.07
CA ILE A 47 -17.72 2.27 8.73
C ILE A 47 -16.30 1.96 8.28
N ILE A 48 -16.15 1.50 7.04
CA ILE A 48 -14.86 1.31 6.38
C ILE A 48 -14.76 2.27 5.22
N SER A 49 -13.81 3.19 5.34
CA SER A 49 -13.50 4.13 4.28
C SER A 49 -12.59 3.48 3.25
N THR A 50 -13.01 3.44 2.01
CA THR A 50 -12.22 2.90 0.88
C THR A 50 -11.43 3.98 0.14
N TYR A 51 -11.27 5.15 0.73
CA TYR A 51 -10.44 6.24 0.20
C TYR A 51 -8.96 6.04 0.55
N ASP A 52 -8.10 6.63 -0.27
CA ASP A 52 -6.63 6.53 -0.12
C ASP A 52 -6.07 7.31 1.09
N LEU A 53 -6.89 8.17 1.72
CA LEU A 53 -6.49 9.06 2.79
C LEU A 53 -7.45 8.99 3.98
N ASN A 54 -6.96 9.40 5.14
CA ASN A 54 -7.77 9.50 6.35
C ASN A 54 -8.77 10.67 6.33
N TYR A 55 -9.64 10.71 7.34
CA TYR A 55 -10.74 11.66 7.48
C TYR A 55 -10.36 13.14 7.31
N SER A 56 -9.28 13.61 7.95
CA SER A 56 -8.88 15.01 7.88
C SER A 56 -8.52 15.47 6.47
N SER A 57 -7.92 14.57 5.68
CA SER A 57 -7.59 14.82 4.27
C SER A 57 -8.81 14.69 3.36
N ILE A 58 -9.73 13.78 3.68
CA ILE A 58 -11.00 13.61 2.97
C ILE A 58 -11.92 14.81 3.20
N HIS A 59 -11.99 15.36 4.41
CA HIS A 59 -12.81 16.55 4.71
C HIS A 59 -12.45 17.76 3.84
N ASN A 60 -11.18 17.96 3.56
CA ASN A 60 -10.75 19.06 2.69
C ASN A 60 -11.18 18.88 1.23
N ASP A 61 -11.27 17.63 0.75
CA ASP A 61 -11.73 17.30 -0.61
C ASP A 61 -13.27 17.18 -0.70
N MET A 62 -13.90 16.78 0.38
CA MET A 62 -15.35 16.56 0.45
C MET A 62 -16.13 17.84 0.76
N ARG A 63 -15.49 19.01 0.87
CA ARG A 63 -16.19 20.29 1.05
C ARG A 63 -17.29 20.51 0.00
N ASN A 64 -17.22 19.80 -1.13
CA ASN A 64 -18.19 19.83 -2.23
C ASN A 64 -19.04 18.56 -2.36
N LYS A 65 -18.86 17.55 -1.49
CA LYS A 65 -19.68 16.32 -1.52
C LYS A 65 -20.78 16.37 -0.46
N SER A 66 -21.88 15.71 -0.75
CA SER A 66 -23.17 15.84 -0.07
C SER A 66 -23.08 15.95 1.47
N ASN A 67 -23.87 16.85 2.06
CA ASN A 67 -24.08 17.00 3.48
C ASN A 67 -24.44 15.67 4.20
N TYR A 68 -24.92 14.69 3.45
CA TYR A 68 -25.27 13.36 3.93
C TYR A 68 -24.03 12.57 4.39
N ILE A 69 -22.98 12.48 3.57
CA ILE A 69 -21.75 11.75 3.91
C ILE A 69 -21.05 12.41 5.10
N LYS A 70 -20.99 13.73 5.10
CA LYS A 70 -20.44 14.50 6.21
C LYS A 70 -21.16 14.15 7.52
N LYS A 71 -22.48 14.16 7.50
CA LYS A 71 -23.32 13.83 8.69
C LYS A 71 -23.09 12.38 9.18
N ILE A 72 -22.89 11.44 8.26
CA ILE A 72 -22.57 10.05 8.62
C ILE A 72 -21.21 9.97 9.32
N LEU A 73 -20.18 10.60 8.76
CA LEU A 73 -18.83 10.61 9.34
C LEU A 73 -18.80 11.31 10.71
N ASP A 74 -19.50 12.43 10.85
CA ASP A 74 -19.56 13.21 12.10
C ASP A 74 -20.32 12.46 13.23
N ASN A 75 -21.25 11.57 12.89
CA ASN A 75 -22.06 10.81 13.84
C ASN A 75 -21.59 9.34 14.04
N SER A 76 -20.55 8.91 13.38
CA SER A 76 -20.10 7.51 13.46
C SER A 76 -19.02 7.34 14.52
N ASN A 77 -19.26 6.42 15.46
CA ASN A 77 -18.36 6.15 16.57
C ASN A 77 -17.11 5.35 16.16
N THR A 78 -17.19 4.59 15.07
CA THR A 78 -16.07 3.75 14.64
C THR A 78 -15.90 3.78 13.14
N ILE A 79 -14.82 4.41 12.67
CA ILE A 79 -14.44 4.48 11.27
C ILE A 79 -13.05 3.90 11.09
N PHE A 80 -12.93 2.91 10.22
CA PHE A 80 -11.64 2.37 9.80
C PHE A 80 -11.21 2.97 8.46
N TYR A 81 -9.96 3.38 8.40
CA TYR A 81 -9.31 3.91 7.18
C TYR A 81 -8.28 2.90 6.66
N VAL A 82 -7.97 2.97 5.38
CA VAL A 82 -6.90 2.16 4.77
C VAL A 82 -5.53 2.68 5.18
N THR A 83 -5.40 4.00 5.36
CA THR A 83 -4.13 4.63 5.79
C THR A 83 -4.36 5.75 6.78
N GLN A 84 -3.43 5.93 7.69
CA GLN A 84 -3.42 7.03 8.67
C GLN A 84 -1.99 7.51 8.94
N ASN A 85 -1.88 8.72 9.52
CA ASN A 85 -0.60 9.27 9.99
C ASN A 85 -0.19 8.63 11.31
N ASP A 86 -1.14 8.56 12.24
CA ASP A 86 -1.00 8.00 13.58
C ASP A 86 -1.97 6.83 13.73
N GLU A 87 -1.77 5.97 14.71
CA GLU A 87 -2.61 4.78 14.98
C GLU A 87 -2.84 3.90 13.72
N PHE A 88 -1.88 3.89 12.81
CA PHE A 88 -2.00 3.17 11.55
C PHE A 88 -2.11 1.65 11.73
N GLU A 89 -1.75 1.12 12.89
CA GLU A 89 -2.00 -0.27 13.28
C GLU A 89 -3.50 -0.61 13.38
N LYS A 90 -4.38 0.41 13.46
CA LYS A 90 -5.84 0.24 13.40
C LYS A 90 -6.40 0.36 11.98
N CYS A 91 -5.57 0.62 10.98
CA CYS A 91 -6.02 0.71 9.59
C CYS A 91 -6.58 -0.61 9.09
N PHE A 92 -7.65 -0.53 8.30
CA PHE A 92 -8.21 -1.68 7.60
C PHE A 92 -7.30 -2.02 6.40
N PRO A 93 -7.03 -3.31 6.12
CA PRO A 93 -6.27 -3.71 4.95
C PRO A 93 -6.92 -3.22 3.65
N ASP A 94 -6.10 -2.77 2.71
CA ASP A 94 -6.62 -2.22 1.47
C ASP A 94 -7.15 -3.31 0.52
N PHE A 95 -7.80 -2.87 -0.55
CA PHE A 95 -8.44 -3.76 -1.53
C PHE A 95 -7.44 -4.61 -2.33
N ASN A 96 -6.17 -4.24 -2.41
CA ASN A 96 -5.17 -5.00 -3.19
C ASN A 96 -4.86 -6.38 -2.59
N PHE A 97 -5.24 -6.66 -1.35
CA PHE A 97 -5.12 -8.00 -0.81
C PHE A 97 -6.00 -9.01 -1.52
N VAL A 98 -7.14 -8.60 -2.07
CA VAL A 98 -8.08 -9.48 -2.79
C VAL A 98 -8.33 -9.09 -4.25
N ASN A 99 -7.90 -7.91 -4.67
CA ASN A 99 -8.00 -7.44 -6.06
C ASN A 99 -6.76 -6.68 -6.47
N ASP A 100 -5.94 -7.28 -7.33
CA ASP A 100 -4.76 -6.62 -7.89
C ASP A 100 -5.16 -5.69 -9.03
N VAL A 101 -5.10 -4.39 -8.76
CA VAL A 101 -5.35 -3.34 -9.76
C VAL A 101 -4.38 -3.41 -10.93
N TYR A 102 -3.19 -3.99 -10.74
CA TYR A 102 -2.13 -4.01 -11.76
C TYR A 102 -2.20 -5.18 -12.71
N GLN A 103 -2.81 -6.32 -12.31
CA GLN A 103 -2.78 -7.54 -13.11
C GLN A 103 -4.05 -8.38 -13.04
N ASN A 104 -5.15 -7.86 -12.51
CA ASN A 104 -6.39 -8.62 -12.21
C ASN A 104 -6.17 -9.82 -11.26
N ASN A 105 -5.05 -9.82 -10.53
CA ASN A 105 -4.73 -10.82 -9.52
C ASN A 105 -4.69 -10.14 -8.15
N ASN A 106 -5.07 -10.84 -7.10
CA ASN A 106 -4.92 -10.35 -5.75
C ASN A 106 -3.54 -10.70 -5.16
N LEU A 107 -3.10 -9.98 -4.12
CA LEU A 107 -1.82 -10.22 -3.49
C LEU A 107 -1.70 -11.66 -2.97
N PHE A 108 -2.76 -12.19 -2.37
CA PHE A 108 -2.77 -13.54 -1.84
C PHE A 108 -2.59 -14.60 -2.92
N TYR A 109 -3.19 -14.38 -4.08
CA TYR A 109 -3.08 -15.29 -5.22
C TYR A 109 -1.69 -15.24 -5.86
N THR A 110 -1.12 -14.05 -6.01
CA THR A 110 0.14 -13.85 -6.73
C THR A 110 1.38 -14.00 -5.87
N LYS A 111 1.26 -14.08 -4.53
CA LYS A 111 2.41 -14.21 -3.61
C LYS A 111 3.37 -15.35 -3.99
N ASN A 112 2.84 -16.52 -4.36
CA ASN A 112 3.66 -17.68 -4.75
C ASN A 112 4.44 -17.43 -6.04
N TYR A 113 3.88 -16.63 -6.95
CA TYR A 113 4.57 -16.25 -8.18
C TYR A 113 5.79 -15.35 -7.85
N PHE A 114 5.64 -14.38 -6.96
CA PHE A 114 6.74 -13.51 -6.54
C PHE A 114 7.84 -14.29 -5.82
N LEU A 115 7.48 -15.28 -5.01
CA LEU A 115 8.46 -16.12 -4.30
C LEU A 115 9.33 -16.97 -5.25
N ASN A 116 8.81 -17.30 -6.44
CA ASN A 116 9.49 -18.10 -7.45
C ASN A 116 10.29 -17.26 -8.44
N ILE A 117 10.27 -15.92 -8.36
CA ILE A 117 11.11 -15.07 -9.20
C ILE A 117 12.57 -15.26 -8.77
N ASN A 118 13.42 -15.68 -9.70
CA ASN A 118 14.86 -15.73 -9.46
C ASN A 118 15.41 -14.30 -9.35
N ASN A 119 15.66 -13.87 -8.13
CA ASN A 119 15.99 -12.48 -7.82
C ASN A 119 17.45 -12.08 -8.12
N ASN A 120 18.31 -13.06 -8.41
CA ASN A 120 19.73 -12.80 -8.68
C ASN A 120 19.98 -12.37 -10.14
N ASN A 121 18.99 -12.54 -11.02
CA ASN A 121 19.09 -12.12 -12.42
C ASN A 121 18.35 -10.78 -12.62
N TYR A 122 19.08 -9.75 -12.98
CA TYR A 122 18.52 -8.46 -13.38
C TYR A 122 19.17 -8.02 -14.70
N LYS A 123 18.42 -7.24 -15.47
CA LYS A 123 18.90 -6.70 -16.75
C LYS A 123 19.68 -5.40 -16.56
N TYR A 124 19.26 -4.61 -15.56
CA TYR A 124 19.84 -3.30 -15.27
C TYR A 124 20.31 -3.20 -13.83
N ASN A 125 21.59 -2.90 -13.62
CA ASN A 125 22.13 -2.62 -12.29
C ASN A 125 21.84 -1.17 -11.90
N LYS A 126 20.57 -0.84 -11.72
CA LYS A 126 20.03 0.50 -11.47
C LYS A 126 18.80 0.43 -10.59
N VAL A 127 18.38 1.58 -10.12
CA VAL A 127 17.05 1.74 -9.51
C VAL A 127 15.99 1.90 -10.60
N GLY A 128 15.00 1.02 -10.64
CA GLY A 128 13.86 1.11 -11.55
C GLY A 128 12.62 1.71 -10.87
N TRP A 129 12.00 2.68 -11.54
CA TRP A 129 10.68 3.19 -11.15
C TRP A 129 9.89 3.65 -12.38
N TYR A 130 8.64 3.18 -12.48
CA TYR A 130 7.68 3.54 -13.52
C TYR A 130 6.39 4.02 -12.86
N GLY A 131 5.92 5.20 -13.19
CA GLY A 131 4.68 5.70 -12.60
C GLY A 131 4.20 7.04 -13.16
N ASN A 132 2.94 7.33 -12.90
CA ASN A 132 2.37 8.62 -13.27
C ASN A 132 2.91 9.72 -12.35
N ILE A 133 3.50 10.76 -12.95
CA ILE A 133 4.00 11.95 -12.22
C ILE A 133 2.90 12.98 -11.94
N ASN A 134 1.77 12.89 -12.62
CA ASN A 134 0.62 13.80 -12.49
C ASN A 134 -0.40 13.32 -11.44
N VAL A 135 0.05 12.60 -10.42
CA VAL A 135 -0.81 12.22 -9.30
C VAL A 135 -1.18 13.49 -8.54
N THR A 136 -2.47 13.64 -8.27
CA THR A 136 -3.08 14.85 -7.69
C THR A 136 -2.24 15.56 -6.63
N ASN A 137 -2.35 16.88 -6.55
CA ASN A 137 -1.57 17.88 -5.78
C ASN A 137 -1.29 17.62 -4.29
N ARG A 138 -1.61 16.44 -3.76
CA ARG A 138 -1.44 16.08 -2.35
C ARG A 138 -0.03 15.65 -1.97
N THR A 139 0.83 15.38 -2.95
CA THR A 139 2.16 14.77 -2.77
C THR A 139 3.33 15.68 -3.14
N ASN A 140 3.21 16.98 -2.95
CA ASN A 140 4.30 17.97 -3.07
C ASN A 140 5.19 17.87 -4.34
N ASN A 141 4.66 17.42 -5.48
CA ASN A 141 5.43 17.25 -6.73
C ASN A 141 6.63 16.29 -6.62
N ASN A 142 6.71 15.46 -5.58
CA ASN A 142 7.86 14.57 -5.36
C ASN A 142 8.14 13.65 -6.56
N ARG A 143 7.11 13.17 -7.26
CA ARG A 143 7.31 12.33 -8.46
C ARG A 143 7.90 13.09 -9.64
N LYS A 144 7.58 14.38 -9.79
CA LYS A 144 8.23 15.24 -10.81
C LYS A 144 9.70 15.48 -10.46
N LYS A 145 9.99 15.74 -9.17
CA LYS A 145 11.36 15.87 -8.67
C LYS A 145 12.14 14.57 -8.86
N LEU A 146 11.53 13.43 -8.54
CA LEU A 146 12.12 12.11 -8.78
C LEU A 146 12.53 11.91 -10.24
N LEU A 147 11.62 12.23 -11.18
CA LEU A 147 11.90 12.13 -12.61
C LEU A 147 13.08 13.01 -13.02
N ASN A 148 13.15 14.26 -12.51
CA ASN A 148 14.26 15.17 -12.80
C ASN A 148 15.60 14.62 -12.26
N ILE A 149 15.62 14.07 -11.06
CA ILE A 149 16.81 13.41 -10.49
C ILE A 149 17.24 12.25 -11.39
N GLY A 150 16.31 11.40 -11.81
CA GLY A 150 16.61 10.28 -12.71
C GLY A 150 17.16 10.71 -14.06
N ASN A 151 16.61 11.75 -14.67
CA ASN A 151 17.08 12.27 -15.95
C ASN A 151 18.53 12.81 -15.89
N ASN A 152 18.94 13.33 -14.73
CA ASN A 152 20.30 13.86 -14.51
C ASN A 152 21.31 12.79 -14.04
N ASN A 153 20.86 11.58 -13.71
CA ASN A 153 21.70 10.48 -13.20
C ASN A 153 21.30 9.14 -13.81
N LYS A 154 21.30 9.08 -15.15
CA LYS A 154 20.86 7.90 -15.93
C LYS A 154 21.76 6.69 -15.78
N ASP A 155 22.93 6.85 -15.24
CA ASP A 155 23.87 5.77 -14.92
C ASP A 155 23.35 4.88 -13.78
N ILE A 156 22.65 5.46 -12.80
CA ILE A 156 22.14 4.76 -11.61
C ILE A 156 20.61 4.70 -11.51
N PHE A 157 19.87 5.51 -12.29
CA PHE A 157 18.40 5.55 -12.27
C PHE A 157 17.79 5.30 -13.65
N ASP A 158 16.65 4.61 -13.63
CA ASP A 158 15.73 4.48 -14.75
C ASP A 158 14.31 4.81 -14.25
N PHE A 159 14.01 6.12 -14.18
CA PHE A 159 12.73 6.64 -13.72
C PHE A 159 11.91 7.11 -14.91
N ILE A 160 10.78 6.47 -15.13
CA ILE A 160 9.96 6.65 -16.33
C ILE A 160 8.56 7.13 -15.97
N HIS A 161 8.15 8.21 -16.63
CA HIS A 161 6.75 8.64 -16.59
C HIS A 161 5.87 7.68 -17.38
N VAL A 162 4.82 7.19 -16.74
CA VAL A 162 3.75 6.40 -17.35
C VAL A 162 2.52 7.29 -17.51
N ASP A 163 2.06 7.46 -18.73
CA ASP A 163 0.78 8.10 -18.98
C ASP A 163 -0.38 7.16 -18.64
N SER A 164 -1.23 7.57 -17.70
CA SER A 164 -2.34 6.74 -17.21
C SER A 164 -3.42 6.50 -18.28
N ASN A 165 -3.61 7.43 -19.21
CA ASN A 165 -4.68 7.36 -20.21
C ASN A 165 -4.26 6.49 -21.39
N THR A 166 -3.07 6.74 -21.93
CA THR A 166 -2.58 6.06 -23.14
C THR A 166 -1.82 4.78 -22.83
N LYS A 167 -1.50 4.52 -21.56
CA LYS A 167 -0.59 3.45 -21.11
C LYS A 167 0.81 3.54 -21.73
N LYS A 168 1.19 4.69 -22.30
CA LYS A 168 2.53 4.90 -22.84
C LYS A 168 3.56 4.67 -21.74
N ASN A 169 4.62 3.94 -22.08
CA ASN A 169 5.71 3.50 -21.20
C ASN A 169 5.27 2.60 -20.04
N PHE A 170 4.07 2.01 -20.10
CA PHE A 170 3.64 1.09 -19.06
C PHE A 170 4.59 -0.11 -18.98
N LYS A 171 4.97 -0.45 -17.75
CA LYS A 171 5.70 -1.66 -17.40
C LYS A 171 5.06 -2.29 -16.19
N SER A 172 4.83 -3.60 -16.21
CA SER A 172 4.22 -4.28 -15.09
C SER A 172 5.14 -4.24 -13.86
N ILE A 173 4.57 -4.34 -12.66
CA ILE A 173 5.36 -4.40 -11.43
C ILE A 173 6.32 -5.60 -11.45
N ILE A 174 5.89 -6.72 -12.03
CA ILE A 174 6.68 -7.94 -12.17
C ILE A 174 7.89 -7.70 -13.07
N ASP A 175 7.69 -7.03 -14.21
CA ASP A 175 8.79 -6.74 -15.13
C ASP A 175 9.79 -5.75 -14.53
N ILE A 176 9.31 -4.78 -13.74
CA ILE A 176 10.18 -3.88 -12.99
C ILE A 176 11.01 -4.67 -11.98
N MET A 177 10.40 -5.57 -11.24
CA MET A 177 11.08 -6.40 -10.26
C MET A 177 12.10 -7.36 -10.89
N LYS A 178 11.83 -7.86 -12.11
CA LYS A 178 12.77 -8.72 -12.86
C LYS A 178 13.94 -7.93 -13.45
N ASP A 179 13.66 -6.76 -14.02
CA ASP A 179 14.63 -6.04 -14.84
C ASP A 179 15.66 -5.25 -14.01
N TYR A 180 15.32 -4.81 -12.80
CA TYR A 180 16.16 -3.91 -12.01
C TYR A 180 16.76 -4.58 -10.78
N SER A 181 18.02 -4.23 -10.45
CA SER A 181 18.68 -4.71 -9.24
C SER A 181 18.16 -4.04 -7.96
N ILE A 182 17.68 -2.82 -8.05
CA ILE A 182 17.21 -2.00 -6.93
C ILE A 182 15.83 -1.45 -7.27
N LEU A 183 14.93 -1.43 -6.28
CA LEU A 183 13.57 -0.94 -6.44
C LEU A 183 13.34 0.33 -5.61
N LEU A 184 12.38 1.14 -6.04
CA LEU A 184 11.99 2.35 -5.33
C LEU A 184 10.48 2.40 -5.17
N ASP A 185 10.05 2.70 -3.94
CA ASP A 185 8.67 3.00 -3.62
C ASP A 185 8.49 4.45 -3.21
N ILE A 186 7.53 5.12 -3.82
CA ILE A 186 7.12 6.49 -3.53
C ILE A 186 5.60 6.58 -3.53
N GLU A 187 5.06 7.37 -2.61
CA GLU A 187 3.62 7.56 -2.44
C GLU A 187 2.89 7.92 -3.74
N GLY A 188 1.62 7.47 -3.83
CA GLY A 188 0.65 7.88 -4.84
C GLY A 188 -0.14 9.10 -4.40
N GLY A 189 -1.46 9.01 -4.43
CA GLY A 189 -2.39 10.03 -3.90
C GLY A 189 -2.43 10.10 -2.37
N GLY A 190 -1.81 9.19 -1.67
CA GLY A 190 -1.75 9.10 -0.21
C GLY A 190 -0.74 8.04 0.22
N TYR A 191 -0.96 6.80 -0.19
CA TYR A 191 -0.06 5.67 0.08
C TYR A 191 0.44 5.05 -1.23
N SER A 192 1.13 3.93 -1.16
CA SER A 192 1.56 3.19 -2.34
C SER A 192 1.02 1.76 -2.32
N ALA A 193 0.04 1.48 -3.14
CA ALA A 193 -0.50 0.14 -3.30
C ALA A 193 0.56 -0.89 -3.76
N ARG A 194 1.65 -0.43 -4.39
CA ARG A 194 2.75 -1.28 -4.87
C ARG A 194 3.69 -1.79 -3.78
N LEU A 195 3.76 -1.11 -2.64
CA LEU A 195 4.73 -1.43 -1.59
C LEU A 195 4.67 -2.90 -1.18
N LYS A 196 3.46 -3.45 -1.03
CA LYS A 196 3.26 -4.85 -0.65
C LYS A 196 3.93 -5.84 -1.61
N TYR A 197 3.84 -5.58 -2.90
CA TYR A 197 4.49 -6.39 -3.93
C TYR A 197 6.01 -6.22 -3.93
N LEU A 198 6.48 -4.98 -3.74
CA LEU A 198 7.92 -4.69 -3.71
C LEU A 198 8.61 -5.35 -2.53
N LEU A 199 7.96 -5.45 -1.37
CA LEU A 199 8.47 -6.17 -0.20
C LEU A 199 8.63 -7.69 -0.45
N LEU A 200 7.85 -8.26 -1.37
CA LEU A 200 7.97 -9.68 -1.79
C LEU A 200 9.11 -9.91 -2.80
N SER A 201 9.74 -8.87 -3.31
CA SER A 201 10.68 -8.98 -4.42
C SER A 201 12.03 -9.60 -4.08
N ASN A 202 12.41 -9.66 -2.79
CA ASN A 202 13.75 -10.01 -2.35
C ASN A 202 14.86 -9.18 -3.02
N LYS A 203 14.58 -7.90 -3.31
CA LYS A 203 15.54 -6.94 -3.87
C LYS A 203 15.69 -5.75 -2.93
N PRO A 204 16.88 -5.12 -2.88
CA PRO A 204 17.06 -3.88 -2.14
C PRO A 204 15.99 -2.86 -2.50
N LEU A 205 15.31 -2.34 -1.49
CA LEU A 205 14.16 -1.47 -1.65
C LEU A 205 14.41 -0.12 -0.96
N LEU A 206 14.35 0.94 -1.76
CA LEU A 206 14.33 2.33 -1.30
C LEU A 206 12.88 2.73 -1.06
N ILE A 207 12.54 3.19 0.15
CA ILE A 207 11.20 3.71 0.46
C ILE A 207 11.30 5.20 0.80
N VAL A 208 10.65 6.03 -0.01
CA VAL A 208 10.53 7.47 0.26
C VAL A 208 9.58 7.69 1.43
N TYR A 209 10.03 8.46 2.43
CA TYR A 209 9.20 8.79 3.60
C TYR A 209 7.87 9.39 3.18
N ARG A 210 6.81 8.93 3.83
CA ARG A 210 5.44 9.42 3.69
C ARG A 210 4.72 9.43 5.04
N PRO A 211 3.82 10.38 5.29
CA PRO A 211 3.07 10.42 6.53
C PRO A 211 1.99 9.33 6.61
N TYR A 212 1.37 8.98 5.47
CA TYR A 212 0.26 8.01 5.43
C TYR A 212 0.78 6.59 5.39
N LYS A 213 0.44 5.79 6.40
CA LYS A 213 0.92 4.43 6.61
C LYS A 213 -0.24 3.44 6.65
N GLU A 214 0.00 2.23 6.20
CA GLU A 214 -0.91 1.08 6.27
C GLU A 214 -0.64 0.29 7.57
N PHE A 215 -1.56 -0.58 7.97
CA PHE A 215 -1.51 -1.32 9.24
C PHE A 215 -0.21 -2.07 9.51
N PHE A 216 0.46 -2.58 8.48
CA PHE A 216 1.70 -3.35 8.64
C PHE A 216 2.95 -2.51 8.92
N PHE A 217 2.89 -1.19 8.73
CA PHE A 217 4.04 -0.31 8.99
C PHE A 217 4.52 -0.33 10.44
N LYS A 218 3.68 -0.74 11.39
CA LYS A 218 4.07 -0.92 12.79
C LYS A 218 5.30 -1.83 12.96
N ASN A 219 5.41 -2.84 12.12
CA ASN A 219 6.46 -3.85 12.19
C ASN A 219 7.54 -3.65 11.11
N LEU A 220 7.38 -2.68 10.22
CA LEU A 220 8.31 -2.38 9.14
C LEU A 220 9.40 -1.41 9.64
N GLN A 221 10.65 -1.85 9.63
CA GLN A 221 11.77 -1.12 10.25
C GLN A 221 12.79 -0.67 9.20
N GLU A 222 13.24 0.58 9.34
CA GLU A 222 14.32 1.18 8.54
C GLU A 222 15.63 0.42 8.74
N TYR A 223 16.39 0.26 7.67
CA TYR A 223 17.66 -0.45 7.60
C TYR A 223 17.62 -1.94 8.00
N VAL A 224 16.47 -2.44 8.40
CA VAL A 224 16.22 -3.86 8.65
C VAL A 224 15.49 -4.48 7.46
N HIS A 225 14.43 -3.81 6.97
CA HIS A 225 13.58 -4.31 5.90
C HIS A 225 13.67 -3.45 4.62
N TYR A 226 14.15 -2.20 4.72
CA TYR A 226 14.29 -1.29 3.60
C TYR A 226 15.29 -0.17 3.91
N ILE A 227 15.74 0.53 2.87
CA ILE A 227 16.58 1.70 2.99
C ILE A 227 15.69 2.96 2.91
N PRO A 228 15.62 3.78 3.98
CA PRO A 228 14.79 4.96 3.99
C PRO A 228 15.38 6.08 3.13
N VAL A 229 14.50 6.78 2.42
CA VAL A 229 14.80 8.00 1.66
C VAL A 229 14.00 9.16 2.21
N LYS A 230 14.62 10.30 2.41
CA LYS A 230 13.95 11.52 2.87
C LYS A 230 12.83 11.92 1.90
N ARG A 231 11.77 12.52 2.45
CA ARG A 231 10.62 12.96 1.66
C ARG A 231 10.98 13.92 0.54
N ASP A 232 11.97 14.77 0.77
CA ASP A 232 12.47 15.75 -0.20
C ASP A 232 13.44 15.17 -1.23
N LEU A 233 13.73 13.86 -1.15
CA LEU A 233 14.65 13.11 -2.02
C LEU A 233 16.11 13.59 -1.96
N SER A 234 16.49 14.38 -0.95
CA SER A 234 17.82 14.98 -0.87
C SER A 234 18.95 13.96 -0.71
N ASP A 235 18.67 12.79 -0.14
CA ASP A 235 19.64 11.71 0.11
C ASP A 235 19.51 10.51 -0.86
N LEU A 236 18.62 10.59 -1.85
CA LEU A 236 18.32 9.47 -2.77
C LEU A 236 19.58 8.97 -3.52
N ILE A 237 20.40 9.88 -4.03
CA ILE A 237 21.62 9.52 -4.78
C ILE A 237 22.62 8.85 -3.84
N GLU A 238 22.83 9.39 -2.65
CA GLU A 238 23.73 8.85 -1.63
C GLU A 238 23.32 7.42 -1.25
N LYS A 239 22.04 7.21 -0.90
CA LYS A 239 21.50 5.90 -0.54
C LYS A 239 21.61 4.90 -1.67
N THR A 240 21.36 5.31 -2.90
CA THR A 240 21.53 4.43 -4.08
C THR A 240 22.98 4.03 -4.26
N LYS A 241 23.93 4.97 -4.18
CA LYS A 241 25.36 4.66 -4.27
C LYS A 241 25.81 3.73 -3.15
N TRP A 242 25.30 3.93 -1.95
CA TRP A 242 25.58 3.02 -0.84
C TRP A 242 25.14 1.57 -1.17
N ILE A 243 23.91 1.38 -1.69
CA ILE A 243 23.41 0.05 -2.10
C ILE A 243 24.32 -0.57 -3.17
N LEU A 244 24.68 0.21 -4.20
CA LEU A 244 25.52 -0.29 -5.29
C LEU A 244 26.92 -0.72 -4.83
N ASN A 245 27.49 0.01 -3.86
CA ASN A 245 28.79 -0.29 -3.29
C ASN A 245 28.76 -1.40 -2.22
N ASN A 246 27.59 -1.65 -1.59
CA ASN A 246 27.39 -2.61 -0.52
C ASN A 246 26.26 -3.58 -0.87
N TYR A 247 26.26 -4.09 -2.11
CA TYR A 247 25.12 -4.85 -2.64
C TYR A 247 24.81 -6.11 -1.82
N ASN A 248 25.82 -6.85 -1.37
CA ASN A 248 25.64 -8.04 -0.55
C ASN A 248 24.97 -7.71 0.80
N GLU A 249 25.36 -6.63 1.45
CA GLU A 249 24.73 -6.17 2.70
C GLU A 249 23.27 -5.74 2.43
N SER A 250 23.03 -5.05 1.33
CA SER A 250 21.67 -4.65 0.95
C SER A 250 20.75 -5.83 0.60
N LEU A 251 21.32 -6.97 0.15
CA LEU A 251 20.58 -8.22 -0.04
C LEU A 251 20.11 -8.84 1.28
N HIS A 252 20.86 -8.68 2.38
CA HIS A 252 20.37 -9.10 3.70
C HIS A 252 19.12 -8.29 4.11
N ILE A 253 19.12 -6.99 3.87
CA ILE A 253 17.94 -6.14 4.09
C ILE A 253 16.77 -6.59 3.21
N ALA A 254 17.03 -6.91 1.95
CA ALA A 254 16.02 -7.42 1.02
C ALA A 254 15.42 -8.75 1.46
N ASN A 255 16.25 -9.67 1.96
CA ASN A 255 15.77 -10.93 2.51
C ASN A 255 14.91 -10.74 3.76
N ASN A 256 15.30 -9.84 4.65
CA ASN A 256 14.48 -9.48 5.81
C ASN A 256 13.12 -8.88 5.38
N ALA A 257 13.09 -8.06 4.31
CA ALA A 257 11.85 -7.54 3.74
C ALA A 257 10.94 -8.65 3.22
N LEU A 258 11.51 -9.68 2.59
CA LEU A 258 10.76 -10.84 2.12
C LEU A 258 10.18 -11.64 3.29
N GLU A 259 10.95 -11.92 4.33
CA GLU A 259 10.47 -12.61 5.53
C GLU A 259 9.40 -11.80 6.29
N PHE A 260 9.59 -10.47 6.35
CA PHE A 260 8.55 -9.55 6.82
C PHE A 260 7.25 -9.71 6.02
N ALA A 261 7.33 -9.68 4.69
CA ALA A 261 6.16 -9.80 3.82
C ALA A 261 5.44 -11.14 4.00
N LYS A 262 6.19 -12.25 4.12
CA LYS A 262 5.64 -13.57 4.42
C LYS A 262 4.91 -13.61 5.77
N THR A 263 5.39 -12.85 6.75
CA THR A 263 4.81 -12.82 8.09
C THR A 263 3.58 -11.94 8.17
N TYR A 264 3.64 -10.72 7.62
CA TYR A 264 2.67 -9.66 7.87
C TYR A 264 1.71 -9.37 6.71
N LEU A 265 1.99 -9.86 5.50
CA LEU A 265 1.17 -9.60 4.32
C LEU A 265 0.43 -10.85 3.80
N TYR A 266 0.59 -11.99 4.46
CA TYR A 266 -0.14 -13.22 4.10
C TYR A 266 -1.52 -13.25 4.75
N GLU A 267 -2.39 -14.06 4.17
CA GLU A 267 -3.83 -14.20 4.51
C GLU A 267 -4.06 -14.35 6.00
N GLU A 268 -3.33 -15.25 6.65
CA GLU A 268 -3.51 -15.54 8.07
C GLU A 268 -3.32 -14.29 8.94
N TYR A 269 -2.27 -13.52 8.70
CA TYR A 269 -2.04 -12.30 9.46
C TYR A 269 -3.08 -11.23 9.13
N VAL A 270 -3.42 -11.04 7.87
CA VAL A 270 -4.38 -10.02 7.41
C VAL A 270 -5.76 -10.28 7.98
N TYR A 271 -6.26 -11.52 7.91
CA TYR A 271 -7.57 -11.85 8.49
C TYR A 271 -7.57 -11.79 10.01
N ARG A 272 -6.48 -12.19 10.68
CA ARG A 272 -6.33 -12.03 12.14
C ARG A 272 -6.31 -10.56 12.54
N HIS A 273 -5.66 -9.71 11.75
CA HIS A 273 -5.66 -8.26 11.98
C HIS A 273 -7.08 -7.69 11.88
N ILE A 274 -7.83 -8.02 10.82
CA ILE A 274 -9.23 -7.61 10.66
C ILE A 274 -10.08 -8.09 11.84
N PHE A 275 -9.93 -9.35 12.24
CA PHE A 275 -10.63 -9.88 13.42
C PHE A 275 -10.33 -9.04 14.66
N ASN A 276 -9.06 -8.74 14.92
CA ASN A 276 -8.64 -8.00 16.10
C ASN A 276 -9.20 -6.56 16.12
N ILE A 277 -9.13 -5.83 15.02
CA ILE A 277 -9.62 -4.45 14.98
C ILE A 277 -11.14 -4.37 15.07
N ILE A 278 -11.89 -5.35 14.53
CA ILE A 278 -13.34 -5.40 14.64
C ILE A 278 -13.78 -5.82 16.05
N GLN A 279 -13.16 -6.83 16.65
CA GLN A 279 -13.60 -7.35 17.95
C GLN A 279 -13.16 -6.49 19.15
N ASN A 280 -12.10 -5.70 18.99
CA ASN A 280 -11.61 -4.84 20.07
C ASN A 280 -12.20 -3.41 20.09
N GLN A 281 -13.18 -3.11 19.22
CA GLN A 281 -13.83 -1.79 19.15
C GLN A 281 -14.42 -1.34 20.51
N ASN A 282 -14.94 -2.29 21.31
CA ASN A 282 -15.61 -2.00 22.57
C ASN A 282 -14.63 -1.85 23.76
N LYS A 283 -13.31 -1.83 23.51
CA LYS A 283 -12.28 -1.69 24.55
C LYS A 283 -11.57 -0.34 24.51
N ILE A 284 -12.06 0.60 23.70
CA ILE A 284 -11.54 1.97 23.60
C ILE A 284 -12.52 2.93 24.23
#